data_a416846cb80f15e8709c6a7a5f392e1f
#
_entry.id   a416846cb80f15e8709c6a7a5f392e1f
#
_cell.length_a   1.000
_cell.length_b   1.000
_cell.length_c   1.000
_cell.angle_alpha   90.00
_cell.angle_beta   90.00
_cell.angle_gamma   90.00
#
_symmetry.space_group_name_H-M   'P 1'
#
loop_
_entity.id
_entity.type
_entity.pdbx_description
1 polymer ?
#
loop_
_entity_poly.entity_id
_entity_poly.type
_entity_poly.pdbx_seq_one_letter_code
_entity_poly.pdbx_strand_id
1 'polypeptide(L)'
;MVDSSCDEKTVNEISSAISEIPGVCHTDSIMTRQFGNKAYVDVEIAVNPDLSLEKAHSIAENVHHTIETDFPAVKHCMVHVNPYHGEPQQP
;
A
#
# COMPACT_ATOMS: atom_id res chain seq x y z
N MET A 1 14.17 21.52 9.83
CA MET A 1 12.97 20.70 9.79
C MET A 1 13.32 19.24 9.61
N VAL A 2 12.67 18.40 10.30
CA VAL A 2 12.92 16.98 10.19
C VAL A 2 11.86 16.34 9.33
N ASP A 3 12.28 15.68 8.31
CA ASP A 3 11.38 14.93 7.48
C ASP A 3 11.35 13.49 7.99
N SER A 4 10.21 13.06 8.49
CA SER A 4 10.07 11.71 9.00
C SER A 4 9.52 10.73 7.97
N SER A 5 9.41 11.14 6.72
CA SER A 5 8.97 10.25 5.65
C SER A 5 10.15 9.57 5.00
N CYS A 6 9.88 8.46 4.33
CA CYS A 6 10.83 7.85 3.43
C CYS A 6 11.06 8.75 2.23
N ASP A 7 12.16 8.55 1.52
CA ASP A 7 12.41 9.35 0.34
C ASP A 7 11.42 8.98 -0.77
N GLU A 8 11.31 9.88 -1.71
CA GLU A 8 10.35 9.77 -2.79
C GLU A 8 10.59 8.54 -3.65
N LYS A 9 11.85 8.19 -3.84
CA LYS A 9 12.19 7.01 -4.62
C LYS A 9 11.62 5.74 -3.99
N THR A 10 11.79 5.61 -2.68
CA THR A 10 11.27 4.45 -1.96
C THR A 10 9.75 4.38 -2.06
N VAL A 11 9.08 5.52 -1.88
CA VAL A 11 7.63 5.56 -1.98
C VAL A 11 7.18 5.15 -3.37
N ASN A 12 7.86 5.62 -4.41
CA ASN A 12 7.51 5.25 -5.77
C ASN A 12 7.72 3.76 -6.05
N GLU A 13 8.77 3.19 -5.47
CA GLU A 13 9.03 1.76 -5.63
C GLU A 13 7.96 0.93 -4.93
N ILE A 14 7.53 1.36 -3.76
CA ILE A 14 6.45 0.69 -3.04
C ILE A 14 5.17 0.77 -3.86
N SER A 15 4.86 1.94 -4.39
CA SER A 15 3.67 2.13 -5.19
C SER A 15 3.67 1.22 -6.42
N SER A 16 4.81 1.12 -7.09
CA SER A 16 4.93 0.24 -8.26
C SER A 16 4.72 -1.21 -7.89
N ALA A 17 5.32 -1.63 -6.79
CA ALA A 17 5.20 -3.02 -6.35
C ALA A 17 3.74 -3.35 -6.03
N ILE A 18 3.05 -2.44 -5.35
CA ILE A 18 1.65 -2.67 -4.98
C ILE A 18 0.77 -2.76 -6.22
N SER A 19 1.03 -1.91 -7.22
CA SER A 19 0.18 -1.87 -8.41
C SER A 19 0.24 -3.15 -9.23
N GLU A 20 1.26 -3.98 -9.01
CA GLU A 20 1.39 -5.24 -9.74
C GLU A 20 0.72 -6.41 -9.02
N ILE A 21 0.21 -6.19 -7.82
CA ILE A 21 -0.41 -7.27 -7.07
C ILE A 21 -1.82 -7.51 -7.60
N PRO A 22 -2.15 -8.76 -7.96
CA PRO A 22 -3.48 -9.05 -8.47
C PRO A 22 -4.56 -8.67 -7.46
N GLY A 23 -5.58 -8.00 -7.95
CA GLY A 23 -6.72 -7.60 -7.13
C GLY A 23 -6.64 -6.17 -6.62
N VAL A 24 -5.47 -5.55 -6.66
CA VAL A 24 -5.34 -4.14 -6.29
C VAL A 24 -5.80 -3.30 -7.48
N CYS A 25 -6.92 -2.61 -7.32
CA CYS A 25 -7.44 -1.75 -8.37
C CYS A 25 -6.77 -0.38 -8.36
N HIS A 26 -6.41 0.10 -7.18
CA HIS A 26 -5.84 1.43 -7.04
C HIS A 26 -5.12 1.53 -5.70
N THR A 27 -4.05 2.31 -5.67
CA THR A 27 -3.39 2.65 -4.42
C THR A 27 -3.85 4.04 -4.03
N ASP A 28 -4.66 4.11 -2.98
CA ASP A 28 -5.26 5.36 -2.58
C ASP A 28 -4.30 6.26 -1.82
N SER A 29 -3.40 5.66 -1.04
CA SER A 29 -2.53 6.45 -0.18
C SER A 29 -1.35 5.60 0.27
N ILE A 30 -0.19 6.22 0.35
CA ILE A 30 0.99 5.64 0.99
C ILE A 30 1.55 6.69 1.92
N MET A 31 1.56 6.40 3.21
CA MET A 31 2.13 7.30 4.19
C MET A 31 3.29 6.60 4.88
N THR A 32 4.39 7.30 5.01
CA THR A 32 5.60 6.72 5.56
C THR A 32 6.10 7.55 6.73
N ARG A 33 6.72 6.88 7.67
CA ARG A 33 7.40 7.52 8.79
C ARG A 33 8.74 6.85 8.97
N GLN A 34 9.75 7.67 9.21
CA GLN A 34 11.10 7.18 9.39
C GLN A 34 11.53 7.42 10.82
N PHE A 35 11.95 6.36 11.50
CA PHE A 35 12.48 6.45 12.86
C PHE A 35 13.86 5.81 12.85
N GLY A 36 14.91 6.65 12.85
CA GLY A 36 16.25 6.14 12.73
C GLY A 36 16.41 5.42 11.39
N ASN A 37 16.78 4.16 11.43
CA ASN A 37 16.95 3.35 10.23
C ASN A 37 15.73 2.48 9.92
N LYS A 38 14.60 2.73 10.61
CA LYS A 38 13.40 1.93 10.42
C LYS A 38 12.30 2.75 9.80
N ALA A 39 11.59 2.15 8.88
CA ALA A 39 10.47 2.80 8.22
C ALA A 39 9.16 2.12 8.61
N TYR A 40 8.14 2.91 8.81
CA TYR A 40 6.77 2.46 9.06
C TYR A 40 5.92 2.94 7.91
N VAL A 41 5.13 2.05 7.34
CA VAL A 41 4.37 2.35 6.13
C VAL A 41 2.90 2.04 6.35
N ASP A 42 2.05 3.00 6.05
CA ASP A 42 0.60 2.81 6.03
C ASP A 42 0.14 2.94 4.59
N VAL A 43 -0.52 1.91 4.09
CA VAL A 43 -0.98 1.87 2.71
C VAL A 43 -2.49 1.72 2.70
N GLU A 44 -3.14 2.48 1.81
CA GLU A 44 -4.56 2.27 1.54
C GLU A 44 -4.68 1.81 0.11
N ILE A 45 -5.31 0.67 -0.08
CA ILE A 45 -5.57 0.12 -1.41
C ILE A 45 -7.06 0.05 -1.64
N ALA A 46 -7.46 0.11 -2.89
CA ALA A 46 -8.86 -0.06 -3.28
C ALA A 46 -9.00 -1.37 -4.05
N VAL A 47 -10.01 -2.15 -3.70
CA VAL A 47 -10.29 -3.44 -4.33
C VAL A 47 -11.73 -3.45 -4.78
N ASN A 48 -12.06 -4.41 -5.64
CA ASN A 48 -13.41 -4.61 -6.13
C ASN A 48 -14.37 -4.80 -4.94
N PRO A 49 -15.38 -3.94 -4.80
CA PRO A 49 -16.29 -4.03 -3.65
C PRO A 49 -17.16 -5.28 -3.64
N ASP A 50 -17.23 -5.99 -4.76
CA ASP A 50 -18.03 -7.22 -4.82
C ASP A 50 -17.27 -8.46 -4.35
N LEU A 51 -15.99 -8.31 -4.01
CA LEU A 51 -15.23 -9.44 -3.49
C LEU A 51 -15.73 -9.84 -2.10
N SER A 52 -15.58 -11.12 -1.79
CA SER A 52 -15.82 -11.58 -0.43
C SER A 52 -14.78 -10.94 0.49
N LEU A 53 -15.11 -10.88 1.77
CA LEU A 53 -14.18 -10.39 2.77
C LEU A 53 -12.89 -11.22 2.75
N GLU A 54 -13.04 -12.52 2.57
CA GLU A 54 -11.89 -13.42 2.54
C GLU A 54 -10.95 -13.08 1.40
N LYS A 55 -11.50 -12.81 0.22
CA LYS A 55 -10.66 -12.47 -0.92
C LYS A 55 -10.01 -11.10 -0.75
N ALA A 56 -10.75 -10.13 -0.24
CA ALA A 56 -10.19 -8.82 0.03
C ALA A 56 -9.06 -8.91 1.04
N HIS A 57 -9.24 -9.74 2.06
CA HIS A 57 -8.20 -9.94 3.06
C HIS A 57 -6.95 -10.58 2.46
N SER A 58 -7.13 -11.55 1.55
CA SER A 58 -6.00 -12.18 0.87
C SER A 58 -5.19 -11.16 0.08
N ILE A 59 -5.87 -10.24 -0.59
CA ILE A 59 -5.18 -9.21 -1.35
C ILE A 59 -4.36 -8.34 -0.40
N ALA A 60 -4.95 -7.94 0.73
CA ALA A 60 -4.24 -7.14 1.71
C ALA A 60 -3.03 -7.88 2.27
N GLU A 61 -3.17 -9.18 2.50
CA GLU A 61 -2.05 -9.99 2.98
C GLU A 61 -0.92 -10.04 1.96
N ASN A 62 -1.25 -10.13 0.68
CA ASN A 62 -0.24 -10.13 -0.36
C ASN A 62 0.50 -8.81 -0.43
N VAL A 63 -0.23 -7.70 -0.27
CA VAL A 63 0.39 -6.37 -0.22
C VAL A 63 1.35 -6.30 0.97
N HIS A 64 0.87 -6.71 2.11
CA HIS A 64 1.64 -6.67 3.34
C HIS A 64 2.93 -7.48 3.20
N HIS A 65 2.80 -8.71 2.70
CA HIS A 65 3.92 -9.60 2.53
C HIS A 65 4.93 -9.06 1.52
N THR A 66 4.44 -8.51 0.43
CA THR A 66 5.31 -7.97 -0.62
C THR A 66 6.13 -6.81 -0.08
N ILE A 67 5.49 -5.90 0.65
CA ILE A 67 6.19 -4.75 1.18
C ILE A 67 7.25 -5.19 2.19
N GLU A 68 6.91 -6.10 3.07
CA GLU A 68 7.86 -6.52 4.10
C GLU A 68 9.00 -7.35 3.53
N THR A 69 8.74 -8.08 2.45
CA THR A 69 9.77 -8.91 1.84
C THR A 69 10.70 -8.11 0.94
N ASP A 70 10.13 -7.22 0.13
CA ASP A 70 10.90 -6.52 -0.89
C ASP A 70 11.55 -5.24 -0.37
N PHE A 71 11.11 -4.75 0.78
CA PHE A 71 11.63 -3.50 1.34
C PHE A 71 12.09 -3.74 2.78
N PRO A 72 13.31 -4.28 2.93
CA PRO A 72 13.78 -4.70 4.28
C PRO A 72 13.87 -3.57 5.29
N ALA A 73 13.96 -2.32 4.85
CA ALA A 73 13.97 -1.19 5.77
C ALA A 73 12.62 -0.94 6.41
N VAL A 74 11.55 -1.49 5.84
CA VAL A 74 10.21 -1.33 6.38
C VAL A 74 10.06 -2.26 7.57
N LYS A 75 9.98 -1.66 8.76
CA LYS A 75 9.83 -2.42 10.00
C LYS A 75 8.42 -2.90 10.19
N HIS A 76 7.46 -2.10 9.75
CA HIS A 76 6.05 -2.39 9.98
C HIS A 76 5.23 -1.79 8.85
N CYS A 77 4.26 -2.54 8.40
CA CYS A 77 3.38 -2.11 7.33
C CYS A 77 1.94 -2.39 7.73
N MET A 78 1.09 -1.38 7.60
CA MET A 78 -0.35 -1.53 7.77
C MET A 78 -1.03 -1.33 6.44
N VAL A 79 -1.99 -2.19 6.14
CA VAL A 79 -2.73 -2.13 4.88
C VAL A 79 -4.21 -1.94 5.19
N HIS A 80 -4.78 -0.86 4.68
CA HIS A 80 -6.21 -0.59 4.78
C HIS A 80 -6.84 -0.86 3.44
N VAL A 81 -8.00 -1.50 3.44
CA VAL A 81 -8.70 -1.89 2.23
C VAL A 81 -9.94 -1.04 2.08
N ASN A 82 -10.04 -0.36 0.94
CA ASN A 82 -11.18 0.47 0.60
C ASN A 82 -11.89 -0.13 -0.61
N PRO A 83 -13.19 0.11 -0.75
CA PRO A 83 -13.88 -0.30 -1.97
C PRO A 83 -13.45 0.58 -3.13
N TYR A 84 -13.26 -0.02 -4.29
CA TYR A 84 -12.90 0.73 -5.48
C TYR A 84 -14.17 1.09 -6.23
N HIS A 85 -14.38 2.37 -6.44
CA HIS A 85 -15.58 2.84 -7.10
C HIS A 85 -15.37 3.10 -8.58
N GLY A 86 -14.19 3.10 -8.98
CA GLY A 86 -13.80 3.14 -10.36
C GLY A 86 -14.25 4.31 -11.11
N GLU A 87 -14.29 5.03 -11.30
CA GLU A 87 -14.89 5.82 -11.95
C GLU A 87 -14.55 6.76 -12.67
N PRO A 88 -14.66 6.94 -13.25
CA PRO A 88 -14.15 7.92 -13.83
C PRO A 88 -14.67 9.25 -13.80
N GLN A 89 -14.68 9.36 -13.94
CA GLN A 89 -14.88 10.15 -13.84
C GLN A 89 -15.23 10.97 -14.32
N GLN A 90 -15.55 11.33 -14.55
CA GLN A 90 -15.88 11.93 -14.78
C GLN A 90 -16.17 12.50 -14.97
N PRO A 91 -16.49 13.06 -15.14
CA PRO A 91 -16.91 13.60 -15.52
C PRO A 91 -17.10 13.86 -16.07
#